data_53a542e384adf03baa061ce8bf3646e5
#
_entry.id   53a542e384adf03baa061ce8bf3646e5
#
_cell.length_a   1.000
_cell.length_b   1.000
_cell.length_c   1.000
_cell.angle_alpha   90.00
_cell.angle_beta   90.00
_cell.angle_gamma   90.00
#
_symmetry.space_group_name_H-M   'P 1'
#
loop_
_entity.id
_entity.type
_entity.pdbx_description
1 polymer ?
#
loop_
_entity_poly.entity_id
_entity_poly.type
_entity_poly.pdbx_seq_one_letter_code
_entity_poly.pdbx_strand_id
1 'polypeptide(L)'
;MKLFHTADWHLGKLVQGVYMTEDQRYVLQQLLQAIEQERPDAVIIAGDLYDRAVPPTEAVELLDEMLKRIVIDLNTPVLAISGNHDSPDRINFGTKMMESRGLYLAGQLKADLRPVVLRDAHGEVHFHLVPYADPAQVRYQFGDESVRTHDDAMRFITAKLDAVMDKAARHVFIGHAFVTATGEPEHNTSDSERPLSVGGAEHVSAAYFERFHYTALGHLHQAHFVRNNTIRYAGSPLKYSISEENHVKGYFVVELDEAGAVQVEKRELTPLRNMRRVAASIEELETHPVNDDYVFVTLLNDNPVLFPMEKVRAVYPNALHVERRTTSAGGLGADVGAAGATGGAGRREANPVELFAAFYQEVKGSPLTEAKKQLFADTYAELLREEGGAV
;
A
#
# COMPACT_ATOMS: atom_id res chain seq x y z
N MET A 1 -0.06 2.90 -29.77
CA MET A 1 0.70 1.99 -28.87
C MET A 1 -0.22 1.55 -27.75
N LYS A 2 -0.33 0.25 -27.50
CA LYS A 2 -1.10 -0.33 -26.38
C LYS A 2 -0.16 -0.70 -25.22
N LEU A 3 -0.43 -0.18 -24.04
CA LEU A 3 0.40 -0.41 -22.85
C LEU A 3 -0.47 -1.05 -21.74
N PHE A 4 0.12 -1.95 -20.96
CA PHE A 4 -0.44 -2.38 -19.68
C PHE A 4 0.30 -1.66 -18.57
N HIS A 5 -0.42 -1.00 -17.65
CA HIS A 5 0.16 -0.30 -16.52
C HIS A 5 -0.30 -0.95 -15.21
N THR A 6 0.67 -1.47 -14.47
CA THR A 6 0.54 -2.04 -13.12
C THR A 6 1.62 -1.44 -12.21
N ALA A 7 1.48 -1.59 -10.89
CA ALA A 7 2.42 -1.11 -9.88
C ALA A 7 2.26 -1.87 -8.57
N ASP A 8 3.11 -1.62 -7.61
CA ASP A 8 2.94 -1.99 -6.20
C ASP A 8 2.64 -3.49 -6.01
N TRP A 9 3.47 -4.33 -6.67
CA TRP A 9 3.32 -5.79 -6.57
C TRP A 9 3.65 -6.30 -5.18
N HIS A 10 4.58 -5.64 -4.48
CA HIS A 10 5.01 -5.99 -3.12
C HIS A 10 5.26 -7.49 -2.94
N LEU A 11 5.97 -8.12 -3.86
CA LEU A 11 6.20 -9.57 -3.79
C LEU A 11 6.86 -9.95 -2.48
N GLY A 12 6.32 -10.99 -1.84
CA GLY A 12 6.72 -11.44 -0.51
C GLY A 12 6.08 -10.66 0.64
N LYS A 13 4.98 -9.92 0.38
CA LYS A 13 4.17 -9.24 1.41
C LYS A 13 3.71 -10.19 2.48
N LEU A 14 3.85 -9.73 3.73
CA LEU A 14 3.34 -10.42 4.92
C LEU A 14 2.21 -9.58 5.52
N VAL A 15 0.99 -10.14 5.58
CA VAL A 15 -0.19 -9.49 6.16
C VAL A 15 -0.64 -10.28 7.39
N GLN A 16 -0.58 -9.67 8.57
CA GLN A 16 -0.94 -10.32 9.84
C GLN A 16 -0.32 -11.72 10.03
N GLY A 17 0.94 -11.88 9.61
CA GLY A 17 1.66 -13.16 9.72
C GLY A 17 1.42 -14.16 8.58
N VAL A 18 0.60 -13.82 7.59
CA VAL A 18 0.33 -14.65 6.41
C VAL A 18 1.10 -14.14 5.20
N TYR A 19 1.88 -15.03 4.57
CA TYR A 19 2.56 -14.71 3.30
C TYR A 19 1.56 -14.70 2.16
N MET A 20 1.56 -13.60 1.39
CA MET A 20 0.63 -13.40 0.27
C MET A 20 1.15 -13.98 -1.06
N THR A 21 2.27 -14.69 -1.07
CA THR A 21 2.96 -15.11 -2.30
C THR A 21 2.09 -15.99 -3.21
N GLU A 22 1.26 -16.88 -2.64
CA GLU A 22 0.33 -17.71 -3.42
C GLU A 22 -0.77 -16.86 -4.09
N ASP A 23 -1.37 -15.95 -3.32
CA ASP A 23 -2.39 -15.03 -3.85
C ASP A 23 -1.81 -14.06 -4.88
N GLN A 24 -0.56 -13.60 -4.68
CA GLN A 24 0.18 -12.78 -5.64
C GLN A 24 0.42 -13.55 -6.94
N ARG A 25 0.88 -14.79 -6.87
CA ARG A 25 1.05 -15.66 -8.03
C ARG A 25 -0.25 -15.82 -8.81
N TYR A 26 -1.36 -16.04 -8.10
CA TYR A 26 -2.68 -16.24 -8.71
C TYR A 26 -3.15 -15.05 -9.54
N VAL A 27 -3.05 -13.82 -8.99
CA VAL A 27 -3.47 -12.62 -9.74
C VAL A 27 -2.49 -12.25 -10.85
N LEU A 28 -1.19 -12.48 -10.66
CA LEU A 28 -0.19 -12.24 -11.70
C LEU A 28 -0.32 -13.23 -12.87
N GLN A 29 -0.80 -14.44 -12.63
CA GLN A 29 -1.16 -15.38 -13.70
C GLN A 29 -2.33 -14.86 -14.55
N GLN A 30 -3.32 -14.18 -13.96
CA GLN A 30 -4.39 -13.53 -14.72
C GLN A 30 -3.84 -12.39 -15.59
N LEU A 31 -2.90 -11.59 -15.04
CA LEU A 31 -2.22 -10.55 -15.82
C LEU A 31 -1.44 -11.16 -17.00
N LEU A 32 -0.72 -12.27 -16.79
CA LEU A 32 -0.03 -12.99 -17.86
C LEU A 32 -0.99 -13.48 -18.96
N GLN A 33 -2.11 -14.04 -18.58
CA GLN A 33 -3.15 -14.48 -19.54
C GLN A 33 -3.68 -13.31 -20.36
N ALA A 34 -3.91 -12.16 -19.72
CA ALA A 34 -4.33 -10.95 -20.41
C ALA A 34 -3.26 -10.43 -21.39
N ILE A 35 -1.98 -10.44 -20.99
CA ILE A 35 -0.86 -10.07 -21.89
C ILE A 35 -0.79 -11.02 -23.08
N GLU A 36 -0.97 -12.31 -22.88
CA GLU A 36 -0.97 -13.32 -23.96
C GLU A 36 -2.12 -13.12 -24.95
N GLN A 37 -3.31 -12.76 -24.44
CA GLN A 37 -4.51 -12.56 -25.24
C GLN A 37 -4.49 -11.21 -25.98
N GLU A 38 -4.15 -10.12 -25.28
CA GLU A 38 -4.27 -8.76 -25.81
C GLU A 38 -3.01 -8.25 -26.49
N ARG A 39 -1.84 -8.90 -26.27
CA ARG A 39 -0.57 -8.58 -26.90
C ARG A 39 -0.23 -7.08 -26.84
N PRO A 40 -0.10 -6.47 -25.62
CA PRO A 40 0.32 -5.08 -25.53
C PRO A 40 1.72 -4.87 -26.11
N ASP A 41 2.00 -3.66 -26.58
CA ASP A 41 3.34 -3.28 -27.08
C ASP A 41 4.36 -3.21 -25.96
N ALA A 42 3.93 -2.94 -24.70
CA ALA A 42 4.78 -3.01 -23.52
C ALA A 42 3.94 -3.14 -22.21
N VAL A 43 4.62 -3.61 -21.16
CA VAL A 43 4.10 -3.64 -19.78
C VAL A 43 4.91 -2.67 -18.92
N ILE A 44 4.22 -1.80 -18.19
CA ILE A 44 4.80 -0.85 -17.24
C ILE A 44 4.55 -1.38 -15.82
N ILE A 45 5.62 -1.44 -14.99
CA ILE A 45 5.54 -1.73 -13.56
C ILE A 45 6.11 -0.51 -12.81
N ALA A 46 5.22 0.32 -12.28
CA ALA A 46 5.58 1.62 -11.73
C ALA A 46 6.04 1.56 -10.26
N GLY A 47 7.01 0.68 -9.96
CA GLY A 47 7.68 0.59 -8.67
C GLY A 47 7.08 -0.43 -7.69
N ASP A 48 7.76 -0.59 -6.56
CA ASP A 48 7.46 -1.52 -5.48
C ASP A 48 7.25 -2.96 -5.97
N LEU A 49 8.28 -3.47 -6.66
CA LEU A 49 8.34 -4.85 -7.13
C LEU A 49 8.32 -5.83 -5.95
N TYR A 50 9.08 -5.51 -4.90
CA TYR A 50 9.18 -6.27 -3.67
C TYR A 50 8.62 -5.50 -2.47
N ASP A 51 8.15 -6.22 -1.46
CA ASP A 51 7.68 -5.63 -0.19
C ASP A 51 8.80 -5.04 0.67
N ARG A 52 10.04 -5.47 0.46
CA ARG A 52 11.20 -5.02 1.24
C ARG A 52 12.48 -5.12 0.43
N ALA A 53 13.47 -4.30 0.79
CA ALA A 53 14.78 -4.22 0.14
C ALA A 53 15.55 -5.56 0.11
N VAL A 54 15.29 -6.47 1.05
CA VAL A 54 15.78 -7.85 1.07
C VAL A 54 14.59 -8.79 1.02
N PRO A 55 14.11 -9.14 -0.18
CA PRO A 55 12.94 -9.99 -0.36
C PRO A 55 13.24 -11.44 0.03
N PRO A 56 12.23 -12.23 0.42
CA PRO A 56 12.38 -13.67 0.58
C PRO A 56 12.61 -14.35 -0.78
N THR A 57 13.20 -15.52 -0.77
CA THR A 57 13.58 -16.28 -1.99
C THR A 57 12.38 -16.52 -2.90
N GLU A 58 11.24 -16.89 -2.34
CA GLU A 58 10.01 -17.17 -3.08
C GLU A 58 9.48 -15.94 -3.85
N ALA A 59 9.72 -14.74 -3.31
CA ALA A 59 9.37 -13.50 -4.00
C ALA A 59 10.31 -13.22 -5.19
N VAL A 60 11.60 -13.51 -5.02
CA VAL A 60 12.59 -13.38 -6.11
C VAL A 60 12.28 -14.36 -7.24
N GLU A 61 11.99 -15.61 -6.89
CA GLU A 61 11.61 -16.65 -7.86
C GLU A 61 10.31 -16.28 -8.60
N LEU A 62 9.33 -15.72 -7.89
CA LEU A 62 8.08 -15.29 -8.51
C LEU A 62 8.29 -14.14 -9.49
N LEU A 63 9.11 -13.12 -9.13
CA LEU A 63 9.41 -12.03 -10.05
C LEU A 63 10.16 -12.54 -11.30
N ASP A 64 11.17 -13.39 -11.11
CA ASP A 64 11.93 -13.98 -12.21
C ASP A 64 11.04 -14.77 -13.18
N GLU A 65 10.15 -15.62 -12.64
CA GLU A 65 9.15 -16.36 -13.41
C GLU A 65 8.26 -15.43 -14.23
N MET A 66 7.70 -14.38 -13.60
CA MET A 66 6.81 -13.45 -14.29
C MET A 66 7.54 -12.68 -15.39
N LEU A 67 8.72 -12.12 -15.09
CA LEU A 67 9.51 -11.39 -16.08
C LEU A 67 9.96 -12.28 -17.25
N LYS A 68 10.41 -13.52 -16.96
CA LYS A 68 10.72 -14.49 -18.00
C LYS A 68 9.53 -14.77 -18.91
N ARG A 69 8.36 -15.02 -18.34
CA ARG A 69 7.14 -15.28 -19.12
C ARG A 69 6.76 -14.09 -20.01
N ILE A 70 6.78 -12.87 -19.46
CA ILE A 70 6.39 -11.68 -20.22
C ILE A 70 7.43 -11.38 -21.33
N VAL A 71 8.72 -11.31 -20.95
CA VAL A 71 9.76 -10.80 -21.84
C VAL A 71 10.22 -11.85 -22.85
N ILE A 72 10.45 -13.09 -22.38
CA ILE A 72 11.04 -14.14 -23.22
C ILE A 72 9.95 -14.95 -23.92
N ASP A 73 8.97 -15.47 -23.17
CA ASP A 73 8.00 -16.40 -23.72
C ASP A 73 6.92 -15.65 -24.56
N LEU A 74 6.46 -14.48 -24.11
CA LEU A 74 5.48 -13.65 -24.80
C LEU A 74 6.09 -12.56 -25.70
N ASN A 75 7.42 -12.36 -25.62
CA ASN A 75 8.17 -11.33 -26.36
C ASN A 75 7.57 -9.92 -26.20
N THR A 76 7.13 -9.58 -24.98
CA THR A 76 6.53 -8.28 -24.64
C THR A 76 7.53 -7.49 -23.80
N PRO A 77 7.96 -6.29 -24.22
CA PRO A 77 8.85 -5.45 -23.44
C PRO A 77 8.27 -5.09 -22.07
N VAL A 78 9.13 -5.08 -21.04
CA VAL A 78 8.78 -4.62 -19.69
C VAL A 78 9.61 -3.40 -19.33
N LEU A 79 8.94 -2.34 -18.88
CA LEU A 79 9.55 -1.12 -18.34
C LEU A 79 9.21 -1.03 -16.87
N ALA A 80 10.20 -1.23 -16.00
CA ALA A 80 9.97 -1.22 -14.55
C ALA A 80 10.96 -0.30 -13.84
N ILE A 81 10.48 0.30 -12.75
CA ILE A 81 11.29 1.15 -11.87
C ILE A 81 11.30 0.58 -10.46
N SER A 82 12.25 0.98 -9.64
CA SER A 82 12.16 0.74 -8.18
C SER A 82 11.22 1.73 -7.52
N GLY A 83 10.47 1.26 -6.53
CA GLY A 83 9.74 2.08 -5.58
C GLY A 83 10.53 2.30 -4.28
N ASN A 84 9.84 2.79 -3.24
CA ASN A 84 10.47 3.08 -1.94
C ASN A 84 10.68 1.83 -1.06
N HIS A 85 10.05 0.71 -1.37
CA HIS A 85 10.28 -0.58 -0.71
C HIS A 85 11.45 -1.36 -1.31
N ASP A 86 11.74 -1.14 -2.58
CA ASP A 86 12.78 -1.86 -3.30
C ASP A 86 14.19 -1.46 -2.88
N SER A 87 15.16 -2.35 -3.16
CA SER A 87 16.58 -1.99 -3.12
C SER A 87 17.02 -1.49 -4.51
N PRO A 88 17.37 -0.20 -4.66
CA PRO A 88 17.79 0.35 -5.94
C PRO A 88 18.94 -0.42 -6.58
N ASP A 89 19.94 -0.84 -5.79
CA ASP A 89 21.11 -1.59 -6.26
C ASP A 89 20.75 -2.99 -6.75
N ARG A 90 19.86 -3.70 -6.05
CA ARG A 90 19.42 -5.04 -6.42
C ARG A 90 18.59 -5.02 -7.70
N ILE A 91 17.67 -4.06 -7.85
CA ILE A 91 16.89 -3.87 -9.08
C ILE A 91 17.79 -3.45 -10.24
N ASN A 92 18.84 -2.67 -9.98
CA ASN A 92 19.77 -2.21 -11.02
C ASN A 92 20.79 -3.28 -11.46
N PHE A 93 20.86 -4.43 -10.77
CA PHE A 93 21.79 -5.49 -11.11
C PHE A 93 21.47 -6.12 -12.48
N GLY A 94 22.46 -6.19 -13.35
CA GLY A 94 22.35 -6.85 -14.66
C GLY A 94 21.51 -6.11 -15.71
N THR A 95 20.95 -4.93 -15.42
CA THR A 95 20.02 -4.18 -16.30
C THR A 95 20.54 -3.99 -17.71
N LYS A 96 21.82 -3.63 -17.89
CA LYS A 96 22.43 -3.43 -19.21
C LYS A 96 22.43 -4.70 -20.10
N MET A 97 22.49 -5.88 -19.50
CA MET A 97 22.39 -7.15 -20.23
C MET A 97 20.95 -7.48 -20.59
N MET A 98 20.00 -7.07 -19.76
CA MET A 98 18.58 -7.36 -19.92
C MET A 98 17.90 -6.45 -20.94
N GLU A 99 18.37 -5.21 -21.11
CA GLU A 99 17.83 -4.23 -22.06
C GLU A 99 17.79 -4.78 -23.51
N SER A 100 18.80 -5.54 -23.91
CA SER A 100 18.85 -6.14 -25.25
C SER A 100 17.75 -7.18 -25.50
N ARG A 101 17.07 -7.63 -24.46
CA ARG A 101 15.96 -8.59 -24.49
C ARG A 101 14.60 -7.95 -24.25
N GLY A 102 14.55 -6.62 -24.12
CA GLY A 102 13.30 -5.89 -23.87
C GLY A 102 12.92 -5.76 -22.38
N LEU A 103 13.84 -6.05 -21.45
CA LEU A 103 13.62 -5.79 -20.03
C LEU A 103 14.40 -4.53 -19.62
N TYR A 104 13.67 -3.44 -19.41
CA TYR A 104 14.20 -2.14 -19.03
C TYR A 104 13.91 -1.88 -17.56
N LEU A 105 14.95 -1.98 -16.72
CA LEU A 105 14.83 -1.76 -15.26
C LEU A 105 15.61 -0.50 -14.87
N ALA A 106 14.96 0.43 -14.18
CA ALA A 106 15.60 1.58 -13.57
C ALA A 106 15.50 1.47 -12.04
N GLY A 107 16.54 0.89 -11.42
CA GLY A 107 16.62 0.78 -9.96
C GLY A 107 17.17 2.06 -9.32
N GLN A 108 18.06 2.78 -10.00
CA GLN A 108 18.71 3.99 -9.47
C GLN A 108 18.44 5.19 -10.37
N LEU A 109 18.22 6.35 -9.76
CA LEU A 109 18.18 7.62 -10.48
C LEU A 109 19.58 7.91 -11.05
N LYS A 110 19.66 8.12 -12.36
CA LYS A 110 20.90 8.46 -13.07
C LYS A 110 20.87 9.92 -13.48
N ALA A 111 22.05 10.57 -13.52
CA ALA A 111 22.16 11.94 -14.05
C ALA A 111 21.81 12.02 -15.55
N ASP A 112 22.05 10.93 -16.27
CA ASP A 112 21.65 10.76 -17.66
C ASP A 112 20.21 10.23 -17.71
N LEU A 113 19.27 11.15 -17.85
CA LEU A 113 17.83 10.89 -17.89
C LEU A 113 17.34 10.48 -19.30
N ARG A 114 18.13 9.66 -20.01
CA ARG A 114 17.74 9.20 -21.37
C ARG A 114 16.47 8.34 -21.31
N PRO A 115 15.52 8.59 -22.24
CA PRO A 115 14.35 7.76 -22.34
C PRO A 115 14.67 6.39 -22.93
N VAL A 116 13.88 5.38 -22.56
CA VAL A 116 13.75 4.15 -23.34
C VAL A 116 12.86 4.46 -24.54
N VAL A 117 13.30 4.15 -25.74
CA VAL A 117 12.56 4.43 -26.96
C VAL A 117 12.00 3.14 -27.53
N LEU A 118 10.67 3.03 -27.58
CA LEU A 118 9.98 1.99 -28.33
C LEU A 118 9.30 2.60 -29.56
N ARG A 119 8.99 1.77 -30.55
CA ARG A 119 8.39 2.21 -31.81
C ARG A 119 7.13 1.39 -32.11
N ASP A 120 6.09 2.08 -32.58
CA ASP A 120 4.93 1.47 -33.19
C ASP A 120 4.75 1.94 -34.65
N ALA A 121 3.62 1.63 -35.26
CA ALA A 121 3.31 2.05 -36.63
C ALA A 121 3.25 3.58 -36.82
N HIS A 122 3.11 4.36 -35.74
CA HIS A 122 2.97 5.81 -35.74
C HIS A 122 4.25 6.57 -35.32
N GLY A 123 5.35 5.85 -35.08
CA GLY A 123 6.64 6.46 -34.74
C GLY A 123 7.12 6.13 -33.32
N GLU A 124 7.96 7.00 -32.78
CA GLU A 124 8.60 6.78 -31.48
C GLU A 124 7.71 7.15 -30.32
N VAL A 125 7.83 6.35 -29.25
CA VAL A 125 7.33 6.66 -27.91
C VAL A 125 8.49 6.61 -26.95
N HIS A 126 8.74 7.72 -26.27
CA HIS A 126 9.83 7.90 -25.32
C HIS A 126 9.33 7.67 -23.90
N PHE A 127 9.84 6.66 -23.24
CA PHE A 127 9.50 6.32 -21.87
C PHE A 127 10.58 6.86 -20.92
N HIS A 128 10.16 7.73 -19.99
CA HIS A 128 11.03 8.34 -18.99
C HIS A 128 10.88 7.56 -17.69
N LEU A 129 11.83 6.68 -17.40
CA LEU A 129 11.85 5.83 -16.21
C LEU A 129 12.50 6.58 -15.06
N VAL A 130 11.71 7.07 -14.14
CA VAL A 130 12.16 7.81 -12.95
C VAL A 130 11.84 6.97 -11.70
N PRO A 131 12.82 6.20 -11.18
CA PRO A 131 12.63 5.43 -9.97
C PRO A 131 12.38 6.34 -8.77
N TYR A 132 11.84 5.78 -7.69
CA TYR A 132 11.78 6.50 -6.43
C TYR A 132 13.15 7.08 -6.08
N ALA A 133 13.18 8.35 -5.75
CA ALA A 133 14.38 9.05 -5.37
C ALA A 133 14.11 10.01 -4.19
N ASP A 134 14.79 9.77 -3.10
CA ASP A 134 14.81 10.67 -1.97
C ASP A 134 15.43 12.04 -2.36
N PRO A 135 14.95 13.18 -1.85
CA PRO A 135 15.51 14.50 -2.14
C PRO A 135 17.03 14.59 -1.94
N ALA A 136 17.59 13.86 -0.95
CA ALA A 136 19.04 13.82 -0.73
C ALA A 136 19.78 13.12 -1.87
N GLN A 137 19.19 12.07 -2.47
CA GLN A 137 19.76 11.40 -3.64
C GLN A 137 19.76 12.31 -4.85
N VAL A 138 18.68 13.07 -5.06
CA VAL A 138 18.58 14.04 -6.16
C VAL A 138 19.64 15.14 -6.00
N ARG A 139 19.80 15.72 -4.80
CA ARG A 139 20.88 16.68 -4.50
C ARG A 139 22.25 16.11 -4.87
N TYR A 140 22.56 14.93 -4.36
CA TYR A 140 23.84 14.27 -4.60
C TYR A 140 24.08 14.01 -6.09
N GLN A 141 23.08 13.49 -6.79
CA GLN A 141 23.18 13.07 -8.19
C GLN A 141 23.37 14.25 -9.15
N PHE A 142 22.74 15.39 -8.87
CA PHE A 142 22.74 16.55 -9.76
C PHE A 142 23.51 17.76 -9.23
N GLY A 143 23.99 17.71 -7.99
CA GLY A 143 24.75 18.81 -7.38
C GLY A 143 23.91 20.07 -7.08
N ASP A 144 22.61 19.93 -6.82
CA ASP A 144 21.70 21.05 -6.59
C ASP A 144 21.21 21.06 -5.14
N GLU A 145 21.81 21.90 -4.32
CA GLU A 145 21.48 22.04 -2.89
C GLU A 145 20.09 22.67 -2.63
N SER A 146 19.41 23.18 -3.64
CA SER A 146 18.07 23.77 -3.49
C SER A 146 16.96 22.70 -3.35
N VAL A 147 17.20 21.47 -3.73
CA VAL A 147 16.26 20.35 -3.63
C VAL A 147 16.15 19.90 -2.19
N ARG A 148 15.03 20.15 -1.51
CA ARG A 148 14.82 19.83 -0.09
C ARG A 148 13.64 18.89 0.14
N THR A 149 12.62 18.95 -0.69
CA THR A 149 11.38 18.19 -0.59
C THR A 149 11.22 17.25 -1.78
N HIS A 150 10.29 16.30 -1.70
CA HIS A 150 9.93 15.44 -2.84
C HIS A 150 9.34 16.27 -4.00
N ASP A 151 8.61 17.36 -3.69
CA ASP A 151 8.12 18.30 -4.71
C ASP A 151 9.27 18.99 -5.45
N ASP A 152 10.29 19.52 -4.72
CA ASP A 152 11.48 20.11 -5.34
C ASP A 152 12.20 19.10 -6.24
N ALA A 153 12.37 17.86 -5.74
CA ALA A 153 13.04 16.79 -6.48
C ALA A 153 12.31 16.48 -7.81
N MET A 154 11.00 16.31 -7.75
CA MET A 154 10.21 15.98 -8.94
C MET A 154 10.12 17.16 -9.90
N ARG A 155 9.96 18.38 -9.40
CA ARG A 155 10.01 19.62 -10.20
C ARG A 155 11.35 19.72 -10.95
N PHE A 156 12.45 19.47 -10.25
CA PHE A 156 13.81 19.49 -10.84
C PHE A 156 13.96 18.44 -11.94
N ILE A 157 13.62 17.18 -11.66
CA ILE A 157 13.73 16.06 -12.61
C ILE A 157 12.88 16.32 -13.86
N THR A 158 11.61 16.69 -13.68
CA THR A 158 10.70 16.95 -14.82
C THR A 158 11.11 18.15 -15.65
N ALA A 159 11.68 19.20 -15.03
CA ALA A 159 12.25 20.33 -15.78
C ALA A 159 13.51 19.93 -16.60
N LYS A 160 14.36 19.05 -16.07
CA LYS A 160 15.50 18.48 -16.79
C LYS A 160 15.06 17.65 -18.00
N LEU A 161 14.03 16.81 -17.81
CA LEU A 161 13.45 16.03 -18.91
C LEU A 161 12.88 16.94 -20.00
N ASP A 162 12.09 17.93 -19.64
CA ASP A 162 11.47 18.88 -20.57
C ASP A 162 12.49 19.62 -21.47
N ALA A 163 13.65 19.94 -20.90
CA ALA A 163 14.71 20.64 -21.62
C ALA A 163 15.34 19.81 -22.77
N VAL A 164 15.17 18.46 -22.71
CA VAL A 164 15.78 17.55 -23.69
C VAL A 164 14.76 16.70 -24.46
N MET A 165 13.47 16.84 -24.15
CA MET A 165 12.40 16.10 -24.83
C MET A 165 12.28 16.51 -26.30
N ASP A 166 12.20 15.50 -27.18
CA ASP A 166 11.85 15.71 -28.60
C ASP A 166 10.35 15.99 -28.72
N LYS A 167 9.99 17.24 -29.04
CA LYS A 167 8.60 17.67 -29.17
C LYS A 167 7.79 16.95 -30.27
N ALA A 168 8.46 16.25 -31.18
CA ALA A 168 7.82 15.46 -32.22
C ALA A 168 7.48 14.02 -31.78
N ALA A 169 8.04 13.56 -30.67
CA ALA A 169 7.77 12.24 -30.14
C ALA A 169 6.62 12.23 -29.13
N ARG A 170 6.05 11.07 -28.90
CA ARG A 170 5.10 10.84 -27.81
C ARG A 170 5.86 10.46 -26.54
N HIS A 171 5.45 10.99 -25.40
CA HIS A 171 6.17 10.83 -24.14
C HIS A 171 5.31 10.21 -23.07
N VAL A 172 5.83 9.17 -22.40
CA VAL A 172 5.25 8.51 -21.24
C VAL A 172 6.20 8.66 -20.06
N PHE A 173 5.72 9.17 -18.95
CA PHE A 173 6.43 9.24 -17.68
C PHE A 173 6.09 8.03 -16.83
N ILE A 174 7.09 7.40 -16.22
CA ILE A 174 6.92 6.31 -15.26
C ILE A 174 7.58 6.74 -13.96
N GLY A 175 6.81 6.84 -12.87
CA GLY A 175 7.31 7.31 -11.59
C GLY A 175 6.67 6.64 -10.38
N HIS A 176 7.36 6.78 -9.25
CA HIS A 176 6.89 6.26 -7.97
C HIS A 176 7.02 7.37 -6.92
N ALA A 177 5.91 8.04 -6.60
CA ALA A 177 5.86 9.20 -5.74
C ALA A 177 4.44 9.46 -5.23
N PHE A 178 4.29 10.22 -4.15
CA PHE A 178 2.98 10.66 -3.68
C PHE A 178 2.57 11.95 -4.43
N VAL A 179 1.86 11.78 -5.52
CA VAL A 179 1.39 12.88 -6.37
C VAL A 179 -0.04 13.24 -6.00
N THR A 180 -0.28 14.52 -5.71
CA THR A 180 -1.60 15.08 -5.46
C THR A 180 -1.93 16.17 -6.47
N ALA A 181 -3.19 16.57 -6.56
CA ALA A 181 -3.62 17.53 -7.59
C ALA A 181 -2.86 18.86 -7.52
N THR A 182 -2.53 19.32 -6.32
CA THR A 182 -1.89 20.62 -6.06
C THR A 182 -0.52 20.53 -5.37
N GLY A 183 -0.10 19.35 -4.91
CA GLY A 183 1.08 19.16 -4.04
C GLY A 183 0.74 19.33 -2.56
N GLU A 184 -0.52 19.49 -2.20
CA GLU A 184 -1.00 19.56 -0.83
C GLU A 184 -1.50 18.17 -0.35
N PRO A 185 -1.54 17.93 0.97
CA PRO A 185 -2.03 16.66 1.53
C PRO A 185 -3.45 16.30 1.06
N GLU A 186 -3.62 15.04 0.64
CA GLU A 186 -4.91 14.44 0.32
C GLU A 186 -5.09 13.14 1.12
N HIS A 187 -6.33 12.80 1.51
CA HIS A 187 -6.64 11.60 2.30
C HIS A 187 -6.95 10.40 1.39
N ASN A 188 -5.95 9.97 0.63
CA ASN A 188 -6.09 8.90 -0.38
C ASN A 188 -5.17 7.70 -0.11
N THR A 189 -4.69 7.56 1.14
CA THR A 189 -3.74 6.53 1.54
C THR A 189 -4.43 5.35 2.22
N SER A 190 -3.79 4.18 2.17
CA SER A 190 -4.14 2.98 2.94
C SER A 190 -3.08 2.70 4.02
N ASP A 191 -3.43 1.87 5.03
CA ASP A 191 -2.51 1.50 6.11
C ASP A 191 -1.32 0.64 5.65
N SER A 192 -1.34 0.16 4.42
CA SER A 192 -0.27 -0.66 3.83
C SER A 192 0.79 0.15 3.09
N GLU A 193 0.52 1.42 2.80
CA GLU A 193 1.46 2.35 2.16
C GLU A 193 2.45 2.92 3.18
N ARG A 194 3.70 2.99 2.77
CA ARG A 194 4.77 3.49 3.64
C ARG A 194 4.95 4.99 3.43
N PRO A 195 4.83 5.82 4.47
CA PRO A 195 5.12 7.25 4.35
C PRO A 195 6.52 7.50 3.76
N LEU A 196 6.62 8.43 2.81
CA LEU A 196 7.87 8.77 2.13
C LEU A 196 8.72 9.74 2.95
N SER A 197 8.11 10.50 3.87
CA SER A 197 8.81 11.42 4.75
C SER A 197 8.13 11.57 6.11
N VAL A 198 8.89 12.04 7.08
CA VAL A 198 8.36 12.45 8.39
C VAL A 198 7.95 13.92 8.31
N GLY A 199 6.69 14.23 8.65
CA GLY A 199 6.20 15.62 8.73
C GLY A 199 5.54 16.18 7.46
N GLY A 200 5.14 15.33 6.49
CA GLY A 200 4.23 15.71 5.39
C GLY A 200 4.87 16.43 4.19
N ALA A 201 6.20 16.44 4.07
CA ALA A 201 6.91 17.02 2.92
C ALA A 201 7.05 16.06 1.72
N GLU A 202 6.12 15.11 1.59
CA GLU A 202 6.18 14.00 0.62
C GLU A 202 5.33 14.22 -0.63
N HIS A 203 4.40 15.18 -0.60
CA HIS A 203 3.47 15.42 -1.69
C HIS A 203 4.12 16.15 -2.87
N VAL A 204 3.81 15.69 -4.07
CA VAL A 204 4.30 16.22 -5.34
C VAL A 204 3.14 16.75 -6.17
N SER A 205 3.30 17.92 -6.78
CA SER A 205 2.27 18.53 -7.61
C SER A 205 2.11 17.79 -8.95
N ALA A 206 0.86 17.42 -9.28
CA ALA A 206 0.51 16.83 -10.57
C ALA A 206 0.79 17.76 -11.78
N ALA A 207 0.93 19.07 -11.56
CA ALA A 207 1.22 20.03 -12.62
C ALA A 207 2.53 19.75 -13.36
N TYR A 208 3.52 19.10 -12.72
CA TYR A 208 4.79 18.78 -13.35
C TYR A 208 4.68 17.71 -14.45
N PHE A 209 3.59 16.94 -14.47
CA PHE A 209 3.39 15.83 -15.39
C PHE A 209 2.51 16.18 -16.61
N GLU A 210 1.92 17.38 -16.68
CA GLU A 210 1.03 17.79 -17.78
C GLU A 210 1.72 17.81 -19.17
N ARG A 211 3.05 17.83 -19.19
CA ARG A 211 3.85 17.79 -20.41
C ARG A 211 3.97 16.41 -21.05
N PHE A 212 3.62 15.36 -20.29
CA PHE A 212 3.65 13.98 -20.80
C PHE A 212 2.27 13.59 -21.30
N HIS A 213 2.21 12.76 -22.35
CA HIS A 213 0.96 12.25 -22.89
C HIS A 213 0.29 11.30 -21.91
N TYR A 214 1.10 10.48 -21.20
CA TYR A 214 0.66 9.62 -20.12
C TYR A 214 1.68 9.60 -18.99
N THR A 215 1.18 9.58 -17.76
CA THR A 215 1.99 9.44 -16.54
C THR A 215 1.51 8.22 -15.76
N ALA A 216 2.38 7.20 -15.71
CA ALA A 216 2.17 5.96 -14.99
C ALA A 216 2.79 6.06 -13.60
N LEU A 217 1.95 6.06 -12.56
CA LEU A 217 2.36 6.19 -11.17
C LEU A 217 2.14 4.90 -10.38
N GLY A 218 3.06 4.61 -9.45
CA GLY A 218 2.92 3.71 -8.32
C GLY A 218 3.07 4.45 -7.00
N HIS A 219 2.94 3.74 -5.88
CA HIS A 219 2.98 4.13 -4.49
C HIS A 219 1.61 4.08 -3.81
N LEU A 220 0.55 4.64 -4.40
CA LEU A 220 -0.79 4.56 -3.83
C LEU A 220 -1.51 3.30 -4.32
N HIS A 221 -1.99 2.51 -3.36
CA HIS A 221 -2.59 1.19 -3.63
C HIS A 221 -4.00 1.24 -4.22
N GLN A 222 -4.65 2.41 -4.19
CA GLN A 222 -5.92 2.61 -4.86
C GLN A 222 -5.72 3.09 -6.30
N ALA A 223 -6.29 2.37 -7.27
CA ALA A 223 -6.28 2.78 -8.67
C ALA A 223 -7.19 4.00 -8.89
N HIS A 224 -6.61 5.13 -9.28
CA HIS A 224 -7.34 6.39 -9.55
C HIS A 224 -6.55 7.32 -10.47
N PHE A 225 -7.15 8.40 -10.92
CA PHE A 225 -6.45 9.49 -11.62
C PHE A 225 -6.21 10.68 -10.69
N VAL A 226 -5.13 11.42 -10.97
CA VAL A 226 -4.80 12.65 -10.26
C VAL A 226 -4.95 13.82 -11.22
N ARG A 227 -5.77 14.83 -10.86
CA ARG A 227 -6.03 16.04 -11.65
C ARG A 227 -6.68 15.79 -13.01
N ASN A 228 -6.16 14.90 -13.85
CA ASN A 228 -6.71 14.57 -15.15
C ASN A 228 -6.56 13.06 -15.48
N ASN A 229 -7.20 12.62 -16.54
CA ASN A 229 -7.30 11.20 -16.91
C ASN A 229 -5.98 10.58 -17.40
N THR A 230 -4.96 11.38 -17.68
CA THR A 230 -3.66 10.90 -18.19
C THR A 230 -2.60 10.73 -17.12
N ILE A 231 -2.86 11.17 -15.86
CA ILE A 231 -1.97 10.99 -14.69
C ILE A 231 -2.64 9.99 -13.77
N ARG A 232 -2.10 8.76 -13.67
CA ARG A 232 -2.80 7.65 -13.00
C ARG A 232 -1.93 6.81 -12.11
N TYR A 233 -2.48 6.45 -10.96
CA TYR A 233 -2.02 5.36 -10.13
C TYR A 233 -2.66 4.05 -10.58
N ALA A 234 -1.85 3.04 -10.86
CA ALA A 234 -2.36 1.70 -11.18
C ALA A 234 -2.98 1.01 -9.95
N GLY A 235 -2.48 1.34 -8.77
CA GLY A 235 -2.78 0.63 -7.54
C GLY A 235 -2.09 -0.73 -7.45
N SER A 236 -2.18 -1.36 -6.30
CA SER A 236 -1.65 -2.71 -6.09
C SER A 236 -2.55 -3.79 -6.71
N PRO A 237 -2.01 -4.94 -7.12
CA PRO A 237 -2.79 -6.04 -7.71
C PRO A 237 -3.65 -6.79 -6.70
N LEU A 238 -3.34 -6.68 -5.41
CA LEU A 238 -4.06 -7.27 -4.29
C LEU A 238 -4.32 -6.25 -3.18
N LYS A 239 -5.24 -6.58 -2.28
CA LYS A 239 -5.43 -5.84 -1.02
C LYS A 239 -4.36 -6.29 -0.02
N TYR A 240 -3.61 -5.34 0.51
CA TYR A 240 -2.53 -5.58 1.47
C TYR A 240 -2.83 -5.06 2.89
N SER A 241 -3.97 -4.40 3.06
CA SER A 241 -4.51 -3.95 4.34
C SER A 241 -6.03 -4.01 4.34
N ILE A 242 -6.62 -4.16 5.52
CA ILE A 242 -8.09 -4.11 5.67
C ILE A 242 -8.67 -2.74 5.31
N SER A 243 -7.89 -1.67 5.38
CA SER A 243 -8.32 -0.35 4.90
C SER A 243 -8.61 -0.32 3.40
N GLU A 244 -8.10 -1.31 2.65
CA GLU A 244 -8.32 -1.48 1.21
C GLU A 244 -9.54 -2.37 0.88
N GLU A 245 -10.37 -2.75 1.85
CA GLU A 245 -11.48 -3.70 1.64
C GLU A 245 -12.42 -3.32 0.50
N ASN A 246 -12.61 -2.00 0.27
CA ASN A 246 -13.45 -1.46 -0.79
C ASN A 246 -12.70 -1.18 -2.10
N HIS A 247 -11.38 -1.44 -2.16
CA HIS A 247 -10.62 -1.24 -3.39
C HIS A 247 -10.93 -2.36 -4.39
N VAL A 248 -11.22 -1.98 -5.61
CA VAL A 248 -11.26 -2.89 -6.75
C VAL A 248 -9.87 -2.93 -7.35
N LYS A 249 -9.19 -4.07 -7.25
CA LYS A 249 -7.81 -4.26 -7.71
C LYS A 249 -7.76 -4.61 -9.19
N GLY A 250 -6.64 -4.24 -9.85
CA GLY A 250 -6.52 -4.46 -11.28
C GLY A 250 -5.28 -3.79 -11.87
N TYR A 251 -5.34 -3.56 -13.17
CA TYR A 251 -4.33 -2.85 -13.96
C TYR A 251 -5.03 -1.98 -15.01
N PHE A 252 -4.30 -1.08 -15.65
CA PHE A 252 -4.83 -0.27 -16.75
C PHE A 252 -4.34 -0.77 -18.10
N VAL A 253 -5.25 -0.81 -19.07
CA VAL A 253 -4.96 -0.84 -20.49
C VAL A 253 -4.96 0.60 -20.99
N VAL A 254 -3.84 1.03 -21.55
CA VAL A 254 -3.61 2.40 -22.01
C VAL A 254 -3.36 2.36 -23.51
N GLU A 255 -4.18 3.03 -24.28
CA GLU A 255 -3.99 3.17 -25.73
C GLU A 255 -3.56 4.60 -26.06
N LEU A 256 -2.39 4.72 -26.68
CA LEU A 256 -1.78 5.97 -27.11
C LEU A 256 -1.83 6.05 -28.62
N ASP A 257 -2.61 6.97 -29.18
CA ASP A 257 -2.73 7.15 -30.63
C ASP A 257 -1.55 7.89 -31.27
N GLU A 258 -1.63 8.17 -32.56
CA GLU A 258 -0.59 8.86 -33.31
C GLU A 258 -0.35 10.32 -32.87
N ALA A 259 -1.42 10.98 -32.42
CA ALA A 259 -1.39 12.36 -31.93
C ALA A 259 -1.01 12.46 -30.46
N GLY A 260 -0.84 11.33 -29.75
CA GLY A 260 -0.58 11.28 -28.33
C GLY A 260 -1.83 11.36 -27.46
N ALA A 261 -3.03 11.27 -28.05
CA ALA A 261 -4.26 11.17 -27.26
C ALA A 261 -4.34 9.80 -26.58
N VAL A 262 -4.81 9.78 -25.33
CA VAL A 262 -4.76 8.60 -24.45
C VAL A 262 -6.17 8.16 -24.10
N GLN A 263 -6.45 6.87 -24.32
CA GLN A 263 -7.61 6.17 -23.78
C GLN A 263 -7.12 5.22 -22.68
N VAL A 264 -7.84 5.19 -21.56
CA VAL A 264 -7.46 4.35 -20.41
C VAL A 264 -8.65 3.55 -19.94
N GLU A 265 -8.49 2.23 -19.90
CA GLU A 265 -9.48 1.30 -19.39
C GLU A 265 -8.91 0.51 -18.23
N LYS A 266 -9.67 0.37 -17.15
CA LYS A 266 -9.30 -0.49 -16.02
C LYS A 266 -9.78 -1.91 -16.26
N ARG A 267 -8.88 -2.87 -16.08
CA ARG A 267 -9.16 -4.30 -16.04
C ARG A 267 -9.03 -4.81 -14.60
N GLU A 268 -10.05 -5.48 -14.13
CA GLU A 268 -10.08 -6.02 -12.78
C GLU A 268 -9.29 -7.32 -12.67
N LEU A 269 -8.65 -7.53 -11.52
CA LEU A 269 -8.03 -8.79 -11.11
C LEU A 269 -8.88 -9.40 -9.99
N THR A 270 -9.24 -10.66 -10.15
CA THR A 270 -10.02 -11.39 -9.15
C THR A 270 -9.06 -12.07 -8.17
N PRO A 271 -9.10 -11.77 -6.88
CA PRO A 271 -8.22 -12.41 -5.91
C PRO A 271 -8.61 -13.88 -5.69
N LEU A 272 -7.66 -14.74 -5.34
CA LEU A 272 -7.92 -16.11 -4.90
C LEU A 272 -8.73 -16.12 -3.61
N ARG A 273 -8.36 -15.25 -2.66
CA ARG A 273 -9.02 -15.00 -1.37
C ARG A 273 -9.25 -13.49 -1.25
N ASN A 274 -10.49 -13.09 -1.03
CA ASN A 274 -10.79 -11.67 -0.84
C ASN A 274 -10.42 -11.24 0.59
N MET A 275 -10.20 -9.94 0.80
CA MET A 275 -10.00 -9.35 2.13
C MET A 275 -11.19 -8.46 2.46
N ARG A 276 -11.88 -8.73 3.59
CA ARG A 276 -13.10 -8.02 3.98
C ARG A 276 -13.34 -8.04 5.48
N ARG A 277 -14.16 -7.10 5.96
CA ARG A 277 -14.69 -7.12 7.31
C ARG A 277 -15.95 -7.96 7.40
N VAL A 278 -16.12 -8.58 8.58
CA VAL A 278 -17.34 -9.28 8.99
C VAL A 278 -17.72 -8.82 10.38
N ALA A 279 -18.94 -8.31 10.57
CA ALA A 279 -19.47 -7.91 11.86
C ALA A 279 -20.68 -8.78 12.18
N ALA A 280 -20.57 -9.65 13.18
CA ALA A 280 -21.63 -10.57 13.59
C ALA A 280 -21.41 -11.09 15.03
N SER A 281 -22.43 -11.64 15.66
CA SER A 281 -22.25 -12.44 16.86
C SER A 281 -21.62 -13.81 16.53
N ILE A 282 -21.07 -14.49 17.53
CA ILE A 282 -20.48 -15.81 17.30
C ILE A 282 -21.53 -16.83 16.84
N GLU A 283 -22.75 -16.73 17.35
CA GLU A 283 -23.87 -17.57 16.99
C GLU A 283 -24.30 -17.38 15.52
N GLU A 284 -24.25 -16.14 15.03
CA GLU A 284 -24.49 -15.83 13.61
C GLU A 284 -23.34 -16.35 12.74
N LEU A 285 -22.07 -16.12 13.15
CA LEU A 285 -20.90 -16.61 12.41
C LEU A 285 -20.92 -18.13 12.20
N GLU A 286 -21.35 -18.90 13.22
CA GLU A 286 -21.45 -20.37 13.14
C GLU A 286 -22.48 -20.85 12.08
N THR A 287 -23.39 -19.96 11.62
CA THR A 287 -24.35 -20.25 10.54
C THR A 287 -23.82 -19.92 9.14
N HIS A 288 -22.72 -19.17 9.05
CA HIS A 288 -22.14 -18.81 7.75
C HIS A 288 -21.53 -20.06 7.07
N PRO A 289 -21.57 -20.12 5.74
CA PRO A 289 -20.83 -21.14 5.02
C PRO A 289 -19.33 -20.94 5.22
N VAL A 290 -18.58 -22.03 5.28
CA VAL A 290 -17.12 -21.99 5.33
C VAL A 290 -16.60 -21.26 4.10
N ASN A 291 -15.71 -20.29 4.32
CA ASN A 291 -15.17 -19.43 3.28
C ASN A 291 -13.69 -19.12 3.54
N ASP A 292 -12.87 -19.18 2.50
CA ASP A 292 -11.41 -19.03 2.58
C ASP A 292 -10.92 -17.56 2.52
N ASP A 293 -11.81 -16.58 2.50
CA ASP A 293 -11.43 -15.17 2.51
C ASP A 293 -10.59 -14.80 3.75
N TYR A 294 -9.75 -13.81 3.58
CA TYR A 294 -9.08 -13.13 4.69
C TYR A 294 -10.07 -12.20 5.37
N VAL A 295 -10.47 -12.54 6.59
CA VAL A 295 -11.48 -11.76 7.31
C VAL A 295 -10.92 -11.08 8.56
N PHE A 296 -11.41 -9.86 8.77
CA PHE A 296 -11.26 -9.09 10.01
C PHE A 296 -12.64 -9.07 10.67
N VAL A 297 -12.76 -9.78 11.80
CA VAL A 297 -14.06 -10.00 12.45
C VAL A 297 -14.25 -9.08 13.63
N THR A 298 -15.34 -8.32 13.62
CA THR A 298 -15.83 -7.55 14.77
C THR A 298 -16.98 -8.30 15.44
N LEU A 299 -16.72 -8.89 16.60
CA LEU A 299 -17.75 -9.62 17.35
C LEU A 299 -18.73 -8.65 18.00
N LEU A 300 -20.03 -8.90 17.76
CA LEU A 300 -21.14 -8.09 18.27
C LEU A 300 -21.71 -8.63 19.59
N ASN A 301 -21.14 -9.70 20.16
CA ASN A 301 -21.59 -10.27 21.41
C ASN A 301 -21.46 -9.30 22.59
N ASP A 302 -22.50 -9.20 23.43
CA ASP A 302 -22.48 -8.37 24.64
C ASP A 302 -21.53 -8.93 25.71
N ASN A 303 -21.42 -10.27 25.77
CA ASN A 303 -20.52 -10.96 26.69
C ASN A 303 -19.20 -11.37 26.02
N PRO A 304 -18.09 -11.48 26.79
CA PRO A 304 -16.84 -12.01 26.28
C PRO A 304 -17.03 -13.45 25.75
N VAL A 305 -16.53 -13.68 24.54
CA VAL A 305 -16.50 -14.99 23.91
C VAL A 305 -15.17 -15.68 24.26
N LEU A 306 -15.22 -16.91 24.76
CA LEU A 306 -14.02 -17.71 25.02
C LEU A 306 -13.47 -18.26 23.72
N PHE A 307 -12.14 -18.15 23.54
CA PHE A 307 -11.41 -18.61 22.37
C PHE A 307 -12.00 -18.11 21.03
N PRO A 308 -12.20 -16.78 20.87
CA PRO A 308 -12.97 -16.23 19.75
C PRO A 308 -12.32 -16.55 18.41
N MET A 309 -10.98 -16.50 18.30
CA MET A 309 -10.26 -16.80 17.06
C MET A 309 -10.45 -18.25 16.61
N GLU A 310 -10.48 -19.21 17.53
CA GLU A 310 -10.70 -20.63 17.20
C GLU A 310 -12.10 -20.86 16.60
N LYS A 311 -13.10 -20.24 17.22
CA LYS A 311 -14.49 -20.31 16.73
C LYS A 311 -14.66 -19.66 15.37
N VAL A 312 -14.07 -18.47 15.18
CA VAL A 312 -14.10 -17.77 13.89
C VAL A 312 -13.40 -18.61 12.82
N ARG A 313 -12.25 -19.23 13.11
CA ARG A 313 -11.51 -20.06 12.16
C ARG A 313 -12.21 -21.37 11.79
N ALA A 314 -13.18 -21.80 12.56
CA ALA A 314 -14.04 -22.93 12.15
C ALA A 314 -14.88 -22.62 10.91
N VAL A 315 -15.18 -21.33 10.67
CA VAL A 315 -15.98 -20.82 9.54
C VAL A 315 -15.10 -20.10 8.52
N TYR A 316 -14.13 -19.32 8.98
CA TYR A 316 -13.17 -18.57 8.19
C TYR A 316 -11.74 -19.00 8.52
N PRO A 317 -11.24 -20.08 7.90
CA PRO A 317 -9.92 -20.65 8.25
C PRO A 317 -8.78 -19.63 8.17
N ASN A 318 -8.88 -18.66 7.26
CA ASN A 318 -7.91 -17.58 7.05
C ASN A 318 -8.27 -16.28 7.78
N ALA A 319 -9.03 -16.35 8.90
CA ALA A 319 -9.28 -15.17 9.72
C ALA A 319 -7.97 -14.57 10.24
N LEU A 320 -7.76 -13.27 9.94
CA LEU A 320 -6.53 -12.54 10.28
C LEU A 320 -6.64 -11.83 11.63
N HIS A 321 -7.83 -11.31 11.95
CA HIS A 321 -8.04 -10.51 13.14
C HIS A 321 -9.45 -10.71 13.70
N VAL A 322 -9.56 -10.74 15.03
CA VAL A 322 -10.84 -10.75 15.74
C VAL A 322 -10.79 -9.69 16.83
N GLU A 323 -11.70 -8.75 16.74
CA GLU A 323 -11.92 -7.72 17.77
C GLU A 323 -13.34 -7.80 18.29
N ARG A 324 -13.57 -7.20 19.45
CA ARG A 324 -14.90 -7.06 20.02
C ARG A 324 -15.38 -5.62 19.86
N ARG A 325 -16.62 -5.46 19.44
CA ARG A 325 -17.27 -4.15 19.47
C ARG A 325 -17.34 -3.63 20.91
N THR A 326 -16.56 -2.60 21.21
CA THR A 326 -16.76 -1.83 22.43
C THR A 326 -17.96 -0.91 22.21
N THR A 327 -19.09 -1.20 22.87
CA THR A 327 -20.22 -0.25 22.91
C THR A 327 -19.82 0.90 23.82
N SER A 328 -19.13 1.90 23.29
CA SER A 328 -19.08 3.21 23.94
C SER A 328 -20.43 3.88 23.77
N ALA A 329 -21.29 3.71 24.75
CA ALA A 329 -22.47 4.57 24.92
C ALA A 329 -21.96 5.97 25.28
N GLY A 330 -22.07 6.92 24.35
CA GLY A 330 -21.81 8.33 24.60
C GLY A 330 -20.58 8.85 23.85
N GLY A 331 -20.85 9.59 22.78
CA GLY A 331 -19.84 10.22 21.97
C GLY A 331 -18.93 11.17 22.75
N LEU A 332 -17.67 11.06 22.44
CA LEU A 332 -16.70 12.15 22.32
C LEU A 332 -15.46 11.51 21.73
N GLY A 333 -15.16 11.87 20.49
CA GLY A 333 -13.91 11.52 19.86
C GLY A 333 -12.76 12.05 20.71
N ALA A 334 -11.86 11.15 21.13
CA ALA A 334 -10.56 11.52 21.62
C ALA A 334 -9.54 10.62 20.92
N ASP A 335 -8.90 11.24 19.98
CA ASP A 335 -7.60 10.92 19.41
C ASP A 335 -6.63 10.60 20.55
N VAL A 336 -6.21 9.34 20.69
CA VAL A 336 -5.10 9.00 21.59
C VAL A 336 -3.86 8.79 20.72
N GLY A 337 -3.34 9.92 20.25
CA GLY A 337 -1.98 10.01 19.75
C GLY A 337 -0.99 9.71 20.85
N ALA A 338 0.03 8.92 20.51
CA ALA A 338 1.19 8.61 21.35
C ALA A 338 1.79 9.87 22.01
N ALA A 339 1.67 9.97 23.32
CA ALA A 339 2.43 10.94 24.11
C ALA A 339 3.51 10.23 24.90
N GLY A 340 4.75 10.54 24.51
CA GLY A 340 5.96 10.11 25.19
C GLY A 340 6.04 10.61 26.62
N ALA A 341 6.77 9.83 27.40
CA ALA A 341 7.10 10.09 28.80
C ALA A 341 7.85 11.42 29.00
N THR A 342 7.30 12.32 29.79
CA THR A 342 8.10 13.30 30.53
C THR A 342 7.45 13.59 31.90
N GLY A 343 8.24 13.31 32.95
CA GLY A 343 8.39 14.12 34.12
C GLY A 343 7.28 14.22 35.16
N GLY A 344 7.52 13.64 36.27
CA GLY A 344 6.76 13.60 37.49
C GLY A 344 6.12 14.91 38.00
N ALA A 345 4.90 14.72 38.49
CA ALA A 345 4.34 15.51 39.59
C ALA A 345 3.14 14.75 40.16
N GLY A 346 3.22 14.38 41.47
CA GLY A 346 2.07 14.16 42.35
C GLY A 346 1.18 12.95 42.03
N ARG A 347 1.59 11.75 42.45
CA ARG A 347 0.67 10.63 42.65
C ARG A 347 -0.35 11.03 43.72
N ARG A 348 -1.52 11.56 43.33
CA ARG A 348 -2.70 11.53 44.17
C ARG A 348 -3.06 10.05 44.37
N GLU A 349 -3.18 9.65 45.67
CA GLU A 349 -3.72 8.33 46.02
C GLU A 349 -5.12 8.20 45.38
N ALA A 350 -5.19 7.57 44.22
CA ALA A 350 -6.45 7.30 43.58
C ALA A 350 -7.21 6.25 44.42
N ASN A 351 -8.42 6.53 44.79
CA ASN A 351 -9.29 5.59 45.52
C ASN A 351 -9.42 4.32 44.65
N PRO A 352 -9.05 3.12 45.18
CA PRO A 352 -9.08 1.87 44.43
C PRO A 352 -10.44 1.54 43.81
N VAL A 353 -11.52 1.95 44.46
CA VAL A 353 -12.91 1.75 43.98
C VAL A 353 -13.18 2.63 42.75
N GLU A 354 -12.66 3.87 42.72
CA GLU A 354 -12.81 4.77 41.59
C GLU A 354 -11.94 4.32 40.41
N LEU A 355 -10.72 3.82 40.71
CA LEU A 355 -9.84 3.25 39.69
C LEU A 355 -10.45 2.02 39.04
N PHE A 356 -11.07 1.15 39.86
CA PHE A 356 -11.76 -0.03 39.33
C PHE A 356 -13.01 0.36 38.54
N ALA A 357 -13.76 1.38 38.95
CA ALA A 357 -14.93 1.87 38.23
C ALA A 357 -14.54 2.43 36.86
N ALA A 358 -13.43 3.20 36.78
CA ALA A 358 -12.89 3.72 35.53
C ALA A 358 -12.42 2.58 34.60
N PHE A 359 -11.67 1.63 35.12
CA PHE A 359 -11.22 0.44 34.40
C PHE A 359 -12.43 -0.40 33.89
N TYR A 360 -13.44 -0.62 34.72
CA TYR A 360 -14.64 -1.35 34.33
C TYR A 360 -15.38 -0.65 33.21
N GLN A 361 -15.50 0.69 33.29
CA GLN A 361 -16.13 1.50 32.26
C GLN A 361 -15.34 1.45 30.94
N GLU A 362 -14.01 1.50 31.01
CA GLU A 362 -13.12 1.39 29.84
C GLU A 362 -13.25 0.00 29.18
N VAL A 363 -13.24 -1.08 29.97
CA VAL A 363 -13.26 -2.46 29.44
C VAL A 363 -14.65 -2.91 29.01
N LYS A 364 -15.70 -2.49 29.73
CA LYS A 364 -17.10 -2.93 29.49
C LYS A 364 -17.94 -1.92 28.71
N GLY A 365 -17.46 -0.68 28.54
CA GLY A 365 -18.20 0.39 27.86
C GLY A 365 -19.46 0.85 28.59
N SER A 366 -19.65 0.42 29.86
CA SER A 366 -20.80 0.81 30.68
C SER A 366 -20.37 1.12 32.11
N PRO A 367 -21.02 2.06 32.79
CA PRO A 367 -20.66 2.42 34.15
C PRO A 367 -20.90 1.24 35.13
N LEU A 368 -20.04 1.16 36.14
CA LEU A 368 -20.15 0.17 37.20
C LEU A 368 -21.45 0.44 38.00
N THR A 369 -22.30 -0.57 38.13
CA THR A 369 -23.52 -0.44 38.95
C THR A 369 -23.18 -0.32 40.44
N GLU A 370 -24.01 0.36 41.26
CA GLU A 370 -23.76 0.55 42.67
C GLU A 370 -23.59 -0.80 43.42
N ALA A 371 -24.35 -1.83 43.04
CA ALA A 371 -24.23 -3.16 43.63
C ALA A 371 -22.84 -3.78 43.37
N LYS A 372 -22.30 -3.63 42.15
CA LYS A 372 -20.93 -4.14 41.79
C LYS A 372 -19.84 -3.28 42.44
N LYS A 373 -20.08 -1.97 42.59
CA LYS A 373 -19.14 -1.04 43.24
C LYS A 373 -19.02 -1.39 44.73
N GLN A 374 -20.16 -1.66 45.38
CA GLN A 374 -20.19 -2.10 46.78
C GLN A 374 -19.52 -3.47 46.96
N LEU A 375 -19.81 -4.44 46.09
CA LEU A 375 -19.18 -5.75 46.12
C LEU A 375 -17.63 -5.66 46.03
N PHE A 376 -17.12 -4.83 45.10
CA PHE A 376 -15.68 -4.59 44.94
C PHE A 376 -15.09 -3.96 46.21
N ALA A 377 -15.78 -2.93 46.78
CA ALA A 377 -15.32 -2.25 47.99
C ALA A 377 -15.26 -3.21 49.18
N ASP A 378 -16.26 -4.07 49.35
CA ASP A 378 -16.30 -5.05 50.42
C ASP A 378 -15.18 -6.11 50.30
N THR A 379 -15.01 -6.65 49.09
CA THR A 379 -13.95 -7.63 48.80
C THR A 379 -12.55 -7.02 48.98
N TYR A 380 -12.35 -5.77 48.54
CA TYR A 380 -11.09 -5.07 48.73
C TYR A 380 -10.79 -4.78 50.20
N ALA A 381 -11.80 -4.41 50.99
CA ALA A 381 -11.67 -4.22 52.42
C ALA A 381 -11.36 -5.52 53.17
N GLU A 382 -11.92 -6.65 52.74
CA GLU A 382 -11.62 -7.99 53.26
C GLU A 382 -10.17 -8.40 52.99
N LEU A 383 -9.71 -8.22 51.76
CA LEU A 383 -8.32 -8.49 51.35
C LEU A 383 -7.31 -7.67 52.21
N LEU A 384 -7.57 -6.39 52.41
CA LEU A 384 -6.72 -5.53 53.26
C LEU A 384 -6.70 -5.96 54.72
N ARG A 385 -7.78 -6.55 55.23
CA ARG A 385 -7.81 -7.12 56.60
C ARG A 385 -6.98 -8.39 56.71
N GLU A 386 -7.04 -9.26 55.67
CA GLU A 386 -6.25 -10.49 55.63
C GLU A 386 -4.73 -10.17 55.51
N GLU A 387 -4.34 -9.18 54.64
CA GLU A 387 -2.96 -8.76 54.51
C GLU A 387 -2.43 -7.95 55.72
N GLY A 388 -3.30 -7.16 56.37
CA GLY A 388 -2.95 -6.38 57.57
C GLY A 388 -2.91 -7.17 58.90
N GLY A 389 -3.36 -8.41 58.86
CA GLY A 389 -3.35 -9.31 60.03
C GLY A 389 -2.13 -10.24 60.15
N ALA A 390 -1.16 -10.12 59.23
CA ALA A 390 0.09 -10.91 59.22
C ALA A 390 1.28 -10.02 59.65
N VAL A 391 1.24 -9.47 60.86
CA VAL A 391 2.42 -8.94 61.58
C VAL A 391 2.47 -9.52 62.99
#